data_a3631b06493c99bc20688e82fae0ca11
#
_entry.id   a3631b06493c99bc20688e82fae0ca11
#
_cell.length_a   1.000
_cell.length_b   1.000
_cell.length_c   1.000
_cell.angle_alpha   90.00
_cell.angle_beta   90.00
_cell.angle_gamma   90.00
#
_symmetry.space_group_name_H-M   'P 1'
#
loop_
_entity.id
_entity.type
_entity.pdbx_description
1 polymer ?
#
loop_
_entity_poly.entity_id
_entity_poly.type
_entity_poly.pdbx_seq_one_letter_code
_entity_poly.pdbx_strand_id
1 'polypeptide(L)'
;MTIAEAKARAQQLEDDIVALIPADIIKTTDQLDKARLMNCTGGVTWPGSTVITFTEPQDADAIVQKLHDDLDKTENAGNTIEQVDNDYLLATYITTDGATALIAEEAGDGTSIRIDSNSPCFELPEGSSRHGKY
;
A
#
# COMPACT_ATOMS: atom_id res chain seq x y z
N MET A 1 -20.15 -1.00 -2.44
CA MET A 1 -19.08 -0.11 -1.92
C MET A 1 -19.10 1.20 -2.69
N THR A 2 -19.07 2.31 -1.99
CA THR A 2 -18.95 3.63 -2.63
C THR A 2 -17.48 3.93 -2.93
N ILE A 3 -17.21 4.95 -3.75
CA ILE A 3 -15.84 5.40 -4.03
C ILE A 3 -15.19 5.89 -2.73
N ALA A 4 -15.93 6.62 -1.89
CA ALA A 4 -15.41 7.09 -0.60
C ALA A 4 -15.04 5.94 0.35
N GLU A 5 -15.85 4.88 0.38
CA GLU A 5 -15.57 3.68 1.17
C GLU A 5 -14.33 2.95 0.65
N ALA A 6 -14.19 2.84 -0.67
CA ALA A 6 -13.03 2.22 -1.30
C ALA A 6 -11.73 2.98 -0.97
N LYS A 7 -11.77 4.31 -1.11
CA LYS A 7 -10.65 5.18 -0.74
C LYS A 7 -10.28 5.00 0.74
N ALA A 8 -11.27 5.07 1.63
CA ALA A 8 -11.04 4.90 3.06
C ALA A 8 -10.41 3.54 3.37
N ARG A 9 -10.85 2.47 2.69
CA ARG A 9 -10.31 1.12 2.87
C ARG A 9 -8.84 1.01 2.45
N ALA A 10 -8.49 1.58 1.29
CA ALA A 10 -7.10 1.58 0.82
C ALA A 10 -6.19 2.38 1.75
N GLN A 11 -6.63 3.56 2.17
CA GLN A 11 -5.86 4.41 3.09
C GLN A 11 -5.73 3.77 4.47
N GLN A 12 -6.76 3.09 4.96
CA GLN A 12 -6.70 2.35 6.24
C GLN A 12 -5.66 1.24 6.18
N LEU A 13 -5.59 0.50 5.08
CA LEU A 13 -4.57 -0.53 4.91
C LEU A 13 -3.16 0.06 4.96
N GLU A 14 -2.94 1.20 4.29
CA GLU A 14 -1.65 1.90 4.35
C GLU A 14 -1.32 2.32 5.78
N ASP A 15 -2.28 2.89 6.49
CA ASP A 15 -2.10 3.34 7.88
C ASP A 15 -1.79 2.17 8.82
N ASP A 16 -2.45 1.03 8.64
CA ASP A 16 -2.19 -0.19 9.43
C ASP A 16 -0.75 -0.68 9.23
N ILE A 17 -0.24 -0.61 8.01
CA ILE A 17 1.14 -0.99 7.70
C ILE A 17 2.13 0.01 8.31
N VAL A 18 1.87 1.32 8.17
CA VAL A 18 2.71 2.37 8.78
C VAL A 18 2.82 2.18 10.29
N ALA A 19 1.72 1.78 10.94
CA ALA A 19 1.69 1.55 12.39
C ALA A 19 2.62 0.43 12.85
N LEU A 20 3.06 -0.46 11.95
CA LEU A 20 4.03 -1.52 12.26
C LEU A 20 5.48 -1.02 12.25
N ILE A 21 5.73 0.17 11.74
CA ILE A 21 7.07 0.76 11.69
C ILE A 21 7.29 1.57 12.97
N PRO A 22 8.46 1.44 13.64
CA PRO A 22 8.74 2.26 14.82
C PRO A 22 8.62 3.76 14.52
N ALA A 23 7.82 4.46 15.32
CA ALA A 23 7.52 5.88 15.07
C ALA A 23 8.78 6.76 15.14
N ASP A 24 9.76 6.38 15.95
CA ASP A 24 10.99 7.15 16.15
C ASP A 24 11.92 7.18 14.93
N ILE A 25 11.76 6.26 13.97
CA ILE A 25 12.54 6.28 12.73
C ILE A 25 11.80 6.97 11.58
N ILE A 26 10.54 7.33 11.76
CA ILE A 26 9.72 8.01 10.73
C ILE A 26 9.89 9.51 10.86
N LYS A 27 10.34 10.15 9.77
CA LYS A 27 10.39 11.61 9.66
C LYS A 27 9.08 12.16 9.13
N THR A 28 8.59 11.63 8.02
CA THR A 28 7.34 12.04 7.38
C THR A 28 6.62 10.87 6.77
N THR A 29 5.29 10.98 6.70
CA THR A 29 4.45 10.11 5.89
C THR A 29 3.68 11.00 4.93
N ASP A 30 3.73 10.64 3.63
CA ASP A 30 3.04 11.39 2.58
C ASP A 30 2.04 10.44 1.91
N GLN A 31 0.78 10.58 2.30
CA GLN A 31 -0.31 9.76 1.78
C GLN A 31 -1.03 10.50 0.65
N LEU A 32 -1.18 9.83 -0.47
CA LEU A 32 -1.90 10.36 -1.62
C LEU A 32 -3.37 10.64 -1.26
N ASP A 33 -3.80 11.89 -1.47
CA ASP A 33 -5.16 12.31 -1.13
C ASP A 33 -6.18 11.99 -2.21
N LYS A 34 -5.81 12.11 -3.48
CA LYS A 34 -6.71 11.88 -4.61
C LYS A 34 -6.06 11.01 -5.67
N ALA A 35 -6.84 10.11 -6.25
CA ALA A 35 -6.38 9.22 -7.30
C ALA A 35 -7.43 9.01 -8.36
N ARG A 36 -7.01 8.59 -9.55
CA ARG A 36 -7.89 8.11 -10.60
C ARG A 36 -8.17 6.63 -10.38
N LEU A 37 -9.41 6.21 -10.64
CA LEU A 37 -9.78 4.82 -10.50
C LEU A 37 -9.03 3.95 -11.51
N MET A 38 -8.67 2.74 -11.08
CA MET A 38 -8.05 1.72 -11.94
C MET A 38 -9.06 0.63 -12.26
N ASN A 39 -8.95 0.04 -13.45
CA ASN A 39 -9.81 -1.06 -13.85
C ASN A 39 -9.43 -2.35 -13.13
N CYS A 40 -10.45 -3.13 -12.76
CA CYS A 40 -10.33 -4.51 -12.32
C CYS A 40 -11.40 -5.35 -13.03
N THR A 41 -11.36 -6.67 -12.88
CA THR A 41 -12.34 -7.53 -13.50
C THR A 41 -13.74 -7.27 -12.92
N GLY A 42 -14.62 -6.69 -13.76
CA GLY A 42 -16.01 -6.39 -13.39
C GLY A 42 -16.19 -5.06 -12.66
N GLY A 43 -15.17 -4.21 -12.57
CA GLY A 43 -15.30 -2.93 -11.86
C GLY A 43 -14.05 -2.08 -11.84
N VAL A 44 -13.85 -1.39 -10.73
CA VAL A 44 -12.74 -0.47 -10.50
C VAL A 44 -12.18 -0.66 -9.09
N THR A 45 -10.95 -0.17 -8.89
CA THR A 45 -10.35 -0.02 -7.56
C THR A 45 -9.95 1.44 -7.35
N TRP A 46 -9.84 1.86 -6.09
CA TRP A 46 -9.20 3.11 -5.74
C TRP A 46 -7.73 2.81 -5.39
N PRO A 47 -6.76 3.31 -6.20
CA PRO A 47 -5.34 3.06 -5.96
C PRO A 47 -4.79 4.13 -5.01
N GLY A 48 -4.16 3.70 -3.93
CA GLY A 48 -3.54 4.59 -2.95
C GLY A 48 -2.03 4.46 -2.93
N SER A 49 -1.39 5.41 -2.24
CA SER A 49 0.05 5.39 -2.03
C SER A 49 0.42 6.16 -0.79
N THR A 50 1.37 5.64 -0.03
CA THR A 50 2.02 6.37 1.07
C THR A 50 3.53 6.21 0.92
N VAL A 51 4.26 7.31 0.95
CA VAL A 51 5.72 7.32 1.02
C VAL A 51 6.13 7.67 2.45
N ILE A 52 6.96 6.81 3.03
CA ILE A 52 7.50 7.01 4.38
C ILE A 52 8.96 7.38 4.26
N THR A 53 9.31 8.58 4.75
CA THR A 53 10.69 9.06 4.78
C THR A 53 11.24 8.88 6.20
N PHE A 54 12.44 8.32 6.32
CA PHE A 54 13.07 8.04 7.59
C PHE A 54 13.87 9.22 8.11
N THR A 55 14.06 9.28 9.42
CA THR A 55 14.92 10.29 10.08
C THR A 55 16.39 10.15 9.68
N GLU A 56 16.82 8.92 9.41
CA GLU A 56 18.17 8.55 8.94
C GLU A 56 18.01 7.41 7.94
N PRO A 57 18.95 7.21 7.01
CA PRO A 57 18.91 6.05 6.12
C PRO A 57 18.83 4.75 6.90
N GLN A 58 17.98 3.84 6.43
CA GLN A 58 17.72 2.53 7.01
C GLN A 58 18.11 1.43 6.03
N ASP A 59 18.23 0.21 6.52
CA ASP A 59 18.20 -0.97 5.66
C ASP A 59 16.75 -1.20 5.23
N ALA A 60 16.38 -0.64 4.08
CA ALA A 60 14.99 -0.68 3.59
C ALA A 60 14.52 -2.10 3.36
N ASP A 61 15.37 -2.99 2.84
CA ASP A 61 15.02 -4.39 2.62
C ASP A 61 14.74 -5.10 3.94
N ALA A 62 15.49 -4.81 4.99
CA ALA A 62 15.24 -5.37 6.33
C ALA A 62 13.88 -4.90 6.88
N ILE A 63 13.51 -3.65 6.64
CA ILE A 63 12.20 -3.12 7.04
C ILE A 63 11.08 -3.80 6.25
N VAL A 64 11.24 -3.94 4.94
CA VAL A 64 10.25 -4.64 4.08
C VAL A 64 10.08 -6.09 4.54
N GLN A 65 11.17 -6.79 4.84
CA GLN A 65 11.14 -8.17 5.35
C GLN A 65 10.38 -8.25 6.67
N LYS A 66 10.67 -7.32 7.59
CA LYS A 66 9.99 -7.29 8.90
C LYS A 66 8.50 -7.01 8.76
N LEU A 67 8.12 -6.10 7.88
CA LEU A 67 6.70 -5.83 7.59
C LEU A 67 6.00 -7.06 7.04
N HIS A 68 6.65 -7.76 6.10
CA HIS A 68 6.14 -9.03 5.59
C HIS A 68 5.92 -10.05 6.71
N ASP A 69 6.91 -10.22 7.59
CA ASP A 69 6.85 -11.16 8.70
C ASP A 69 5.72 -10.79 9.69
N ASP A 70 5.57 -9.51 10.01
CA ASP A 70 4.52 -9.03 10.91
C ASP A 70 3.12 -9.21 10.29
N LEU A 71 2.98 -8.91 9.00
CA LEU A 71 1.72 -9.08 8.28
C LEU A 71 1.34 -10.55 8.12
N ASP A 72 2.33 -11.45 8.06
CA ASP A 72 2.10 -12.89 7.95
C ASP A 72 1.38 -13.45 9.20
N LYS A 73 1.49 -12.77 10.33
CA LYS A 73 0.80 -13.13 11.58
C LYS A 73 -0.67 -12.69 11.60
N THR A 74 -1.08 -11.85 10.65
CA THR A 74 -2.46 -11.39 10.53
C THR A 74 -3.25 -12.32 9.62
N GLU A 75 -4.58 -12.29 9.76
CA GLU A 75 -5.45 -13.00 8.83
C GLU A 75 -5.37 -12.32 7.46
N ASN A 76 -5.06 -13.10 6.42
CA ASN A 76 -4.88 -12.55 5.07
C ASN A 76 -5.24 -13.58 3.99
N ALA A 77 -5.44 -13.11 2.77
CA ALA A 77 -5.70 -13.94 1.60
C ALA A 77 -4.43 -14.23 0.80
N GLY A 78 -3.34 -13.54 1.09
CA GLY A 78 -2.05 -13.76 0.44
C GLY A 78 -1.00 -12.84 1.01
N ASN A 79 0.24 -13.33 1.13
CA ASN A 79 1.36 -12.56 1.65
C ASN A 79 2.64 -13.17 1.08
N THR A 80 3.27 -12.48 0.13
CA THR A 80 4.47 -12.94 -0.54
C THR A 80 5.57 -11.90 -0.44
N ILE A 81 6.81 -12.34 -0.56
CA ILE A 81 7.97 -11.46 -0.66
C ILE A 81 8.92 -12.04 -1.71
N GLU A 82 9.46 -11.18 -2.57
CA GLU A 82 10.36 -11.60 -3.63
C GLU A 82 11.49 -10.59 -3.82
N GLN A 83 12.62 -11.08 -4.32
CA GLN A 83 13.74 -10.25 -4.75
C GLN A 83 13.52 -9.84 -6.20
N VAL A 84 13.51 -8.53 -6.46
CA VAL A 84 13.34 -7.99 -7.82
C VAL A 84 14.71 -7.63 -8.40
N ASP A 85 15.13 -8.36 -9.41
CA ASP A 85 16.36 -8.10 -10.22
C ASP A 85 17.64 -7.83 -9.42
N ASN A 86 17.81 -8.37 -8.23
CA ASN A 86 18.90 -8.07 -7.30
C ASN A 86 18.91 -6.64 -6.75
N ASP A 87 17.86 -5.86 -7.03
CA ASP A 87 17.80 -4.45 -6.63
C ASP A 87 17.13 -4.27 -5.27
N TYR A 88 15.94 -4.86 -5.07
CA TYR A 88 15.15 -4.62 -3.85
C TYR A 88 14.20 -5.77 -3.56
N LEU A 89 13.71 -5.83 -2.32
CA LEU A 89 12.63 -6.72 -1.93
C LEU A 89 11.28 -6.05 -2.19
N LEU A 90 10.34 -6.85 -2.71
CA LEU A 90 8.94 -6.46 -2.89
C LEU A 90 8.06 -7.38 -2.07
N ALA A 91 7.34 -6.83 -1.10
CA ALA A 91 6.32 -7.56 -0.36
C ALA A 91 4.94 -7.24 -0.95
N THR A 92 4.14 -8.28 -1.14
CA THR A 92 2.76 -8.16 -1.60
C THR A 92 1.83 -8.76 -0.56
N TYR A 93 0.88 -7.97 -0.08
CA TYR A 93 -0.07 -8.36 0.95
C TYR A 93 -1.49 -8.18 0.44
N ILE A 94 -2.33 -9.22 0.64
CA ILE A 94 -3.73 -9.22 0.22
C ILE A 94 -4.59 -9.49 1.44
N THR A 95 -5.51 -8.59 1.76
CA THR A 95 -6.45 -8.76 2.86
C THR A 95 -7.55 -9.75 2.49
N THR A 96 -8.27 -10.26 3.49
CA THR A 96 -9.37 -11.22 3.26
C THR A 96 -10.52 -10.62 2.46
N ASP A 97 -10.69 -9.29 2.51
CA ASP A 97 -11.71 -8.58 1.72
C ASP A 97 -11.23 -8.15 0.32
N GLY A 98 -9.98 -8.46 -0.03
CA GLY A 98 -9.45 -8.22 -1.37
C GLY A 98 -8.74 -6.89 -1.59
N ALA A 99 -8.47 -6.11 -0.55
CA ALA A 99 -7.56 -4.98 -0.65
C ALA A 99 -6.12 -5.49 -0.78
N THR A 100 -5.26 -4.74 -1.49
CA THR A 100 -3.88 -5.15 -1.73
C THR A 100 -2.90 -4.05 -1.35
N ALA A 101 -1.70 -4.44 -0.95
CA ALA A 101 -0.59 -3.52 -0.73
C ALA A 101 0.70 -4.10 -1.30
N LEU A 102 1.46 -3.24 -1.98
CA LEU A 102 2.81 -3.51 -2.45
C LEU A 102 3.76 -2.63 -1.64
N ILE A 103 4.77 -3.23 -1.02
CA ILE A 103 5.70 -2.54 -0.12
C ILE A 103 7.12 -2.73 -0.64
N ALA A 104 7.81 -1.63 -0.91
CA ALA A 104 9.19 -1.67 -1.42
C ALA A 104 9.92 -0.37 -1.09
N GLU A 105 11.24 -0.40 -1.26
CA GLU A 105 12.08 0.79 -1.19
C GLU A 105 11.68 1.79 -2.28
N GLU A 106 11.65 3.09 -1.94
CA GLU A 106 11.27 4.15 -2.91
C GLU A 106 12.49 4.72 -3.65
N ALA A 107 13.53 5.13 -2.91
CA ALA A 107 14.59 5.94 -3.47
C ALA A 107 15.90 5.20 -3.77
N GLY A 108 16.05 3.95 -3.38
CA GLY A 108 17.26 3.15 -3.60
C GLY A 108 18.43 3.45 -2.68
N ASP A 109 18.29 4.37 -1.74
CA ASP A 109 19.36 4.83 -0.83
C ASP A 109 19.04 4.62 0.67
N GLY A 110 17.96 3.93 0.96
CA GLY A 110 17.52 3.68 2.34
C GLY A 110 16.80 4.83 3.02
N THR A 111 16.52 5.94 2.31
CA THR A 111 15.86 7.11 2.91
C THR A 111 14.36 6.98 2.99
N SER A 112 13.74 6.10 2.20
CA SER A 112 12.28 5.98 2.14
C SER A 112 11.82 4.61 1.66
N ILE A 113 10.61 4.26 2.05
CA ILE A 113 9.86 3.14 1.49
C ILE A 113 8.50 3.64 0.98
N ARG A 114 7.90 2.88 0.07
CA ARG A 114 6.62 3.16 -0.52
C ARG A 114 5.66 2.02 -0.30
N ILE A 115 4.42 2.35 0.03
CA ILE A 115 3.31 1.42 0.11
C ILE A 115 2.31 1.84 -0.96
N ASP A 116 2.14 1.02 -1.99
CA ASP A 116 1.09 1.21 -2.98
C ASP A 116 -0.07 0.29 -2.62
N SER A 117 -1.27 0.84 -2.53
CA SER A 117 -2.45 0.08 -2.16
C SER A 117 -3.51 0.10 -3.25
N ASN A 118 -4.42 -0.85 -3.18
CA ASN A 118 -5.66 -0.83 -3.94
C ASN A 118 -6.79 -1.25 -3.01
N SER A 119 -7.93 -0.58 -3.14
CA SER A 119 -9.15 -1.04 -2.52
C SER A 119 -9.56 -2.40 -3.09
N PRO A 120 -10.48 -3.13 -2.43
CA PRO A 120 -11.16 -4.22 -3.11
C PRO A 120 -11.77 -3.73 -4.42
N CYS A 121 -11.88 -4.65 -5.40
CA CYS A 121 -12.58 -4.36 -6.65
C CYS A 121 -14.06 -4.13 -6.36
N PHE A 122 -14.62 -3.05 -6.89
CA PHE A 122 -16.03 -2.73 -6.68
C PHE A 122 -16.66 -2.22 -7.98
N GLU A 123 -17.98 -2.33 -8.06
CA GLU A 123 -18.72 -1.83 -9.21
C GLU A 123 -18.76 -0.31 -9.19
N LEU A 124 -18.42 0.32 -10.32
CA LEU A 124 -18.46 1.78 -10.44
C LEU A 124 -19.90 2.27 -10.20
N PRO A 125 -20.13 3.15 -9.21
CA PRO A 125 -21.48 3.64 -8.94
C PRO A 125 -22.06 4.38 -10.13
N GLU A 126 -23.36 4.20 -10.36
CA GLU A 126 -24.10 4.89 -11.43
C GLU A 126 -23.96 6.40 -11.28
N GLY A 127 -23.69 7.09 -12.39
CA GLY A 127 -23.47 8.53 -12.41
C GLY A 127 -22.06 8.98 -12.07
N SER A 128 -21.17 8.06 -11.68
CA SER A 128 -19.78 8.39 -11.38
C SER A 128 -18.92 8.31 -12.64
N SER A 129 -17.92 9.19 -12.75
CA SER A 129 -16.96 9.16 -13.86
C SER A 129 -15.79 8.23 -13.54
N ARG A 130 -15.49 7.34 -14.47
CA ARG A 130 -14.30 6.49 -14.42
C ARG A 130 -13.00 7.30 -14.48
N HIS A 131 -13.07 8.50 -15.07
CA HIS A 131 -11.92 9.37 -15.31
C HIS A 131 -11.78 10.49 -14.27
N GLY A 132 -12.65 10.55 -13.27
CA GLY A 132 -12.59 11.52 -12.20
C GLY A 132 -11.42 11.24 -11.24
N LYS A 133 -11.03 12.28 -10.51
CA LYS A 133 -10.11 12.14 -9.36
C LYS A 133 -10.92 12.16 -8.07
N TYR A 134 -10.67 11.19 -7.24
CA TYR A 134 -11.41 11.00 -5.98
C TYR A 134 -10.48 10.90 -4.79
#